data_b0cfd59287e0514fe2cb89dd2a24a34d
#
_entry.id   b0cfd59287e0514fe2cb89dd2a24a34d
#
_cell.length_a   1.000
_cell.length_b   1.000
_cell.length_c   1.000
_cell.angle_alpha   90.00
_cell.angle_beta   90.00
_cell.angle_gamma   90.00
#
_symmetry.space_group_name_H-M   'P 1'
#
loop_
_entity.id
_entity.type
_entity.pdbx_description
1 polymer ?
#
loop_
_entity_poly.entity_id
_entity_poly.type
_entity_poly.pdbx_seq_one_letter_code
_entity_poly.pdbx_strand_id
1 'polypeptide(L)'
;SKEVVNPVRFYGFDTEKHAPELTHYNTEGIVCPKCENILQYHLNTYANLGDYVCLNCDFHRPELDYKLTQLTKITNTTSEFIIDGQDYKINVGGLYNIYNALAAVSVAEFFGVVPEQIKAGFDKSRAVFGRQETFKIGDKSCTLVLIKNPVGASQALDMIKLADYPFSL
;
A
#
# COMPACT_ATOMS: atom_id res chain seq x y z
N SER A 1 -0.73 -8.51 27.24
CA SER A 1 -0.90 -8.89 25.82
C SER A 1 -1.22 -10.37 25.77
N LYS A 2 -2.31 -10.75 25.09
CA LYS A 2 -2.58 -12.17 24.81
C LYS A 2 -1.49 -12.68 23.88
N GLU A 3 -0.76 -13.71 24.30
CA GLU A 3 0.18 -14.40 23.41
C GLU A 3 -0.60 -14.90 22.18
N VAL A 4 -0.12 -14.53 21.01
CA VAL A 4 -0.64 -15.05 19.75
C VAL A 4 -0.12 -16.47 19.61
N VAL A 5 -0.98 -17.45 19.78
CA VAL A 5 -0.62 -18.89 19.74
C VAL A 5 -0.41 -19.38 18.31
N ASN A 6 -0.96 -18.67 17.32
CA ASN A 6 -0.83 -19.02 15.90
C ASN A 6 0.41 -18.33 15.29
N PRO A 7 1.04 -18.92 14.26
CA PRO A 7 2.15 -18.30 13.56
C PRO A 7 1.72 -16.95 12.97
N VAL A 8 2.47 -15.90 13.31
CA VAL A 8 2.29 -14.56 12.75
C VAL A 8 3.19 -14.43 11.54
N ARG A 9 2.70 -13.82 10.47
CA ARG A 9 3.46 -13.45 9.28
C ARG A 9 3.40 -11.95 9.08
N PHE A 10 4.52 -11.37 8.69
CA PHE A 10 4.66 -9.95 8.47
C PHE A 10 4.87 -9.67 6.98
N TYR A 11 4.21 -8.64 6.47
CA TYR A 11 4.40 -8.16 5.12
C TYR A 11 4.59 -6.64 5.10
N GLY A 12 5.31 -6.15 4.12
CA GLY A 12 5.56 -4.73 4.01
C GLY A 12 6.43 -4.35 2.81
N PHE A 13 6.69 -3.07 2.69
CA PHE A 13 7.61 -2.56 1.70
C PHE A 13 9.06 -2.67 2.20
N ASP A 14 9.92 -3.17 1.32
CA ASP A 14 11.36 -3.32 1.54
C ASP A 14 12.11 -2.81 0.30
N THR A 15 11.78 -1.58 -0.12
CA THR A 15 12.39 -0.95 -1.29
C THR A 15 13.59 -0.11 -0.85
N GLU A 16 14.75 -0.29 -1.49
CA GLU A 16 15.94 0.54 -1.26
C GLU A 16 15.83 1.94 -1.85
N LYS A 17 14.91 2.14 -2.80
CA LYS A 17 14.67 3.43 -3.44
C LYS A 17 13.36 4.01 -2.94
N HIS A 18 13.46 5.12 -2.22
CA HIS A 18 12.32 6.02 -2.07
C HIS A 18 11.83 6.38 -3.48
N ALA A 19 10.59 6.05 -3.80
CA ALA A 19 9.93 6.80 -4.83
C ALA A 19 9.88 8.24 -4.29
N PRO A 20 10.54 9.21 -4.90
CA PRO A 20 10.67 10.57 -4.34
C PRO A 20 9.33 11.28 -4.15
N GLU A 21 8.26 10.72 -4.68
CA GLU A 21 6.89 11.22 -4.62
C GLU A 21 6.08 10.67 -3.42
N LEU A 22 6.67 9.79 -2.60
CA LEU A 22 6.01 9.17 -1.46
C LEU A 22 6.38 9.83 -0.11
N THR A 23 6.77 11.09 -0.12
CA THR A 23 6.96 11.85 1.12
C THR A 23 5.61 12.10 1.78
N HIS A 24 5.25 11.25 2.72
CA HIS A 24 3.99 11.36 3.44
C HIS A 24 4.15 12.24 4.67
N TYR A 25 3.35 13.28 4.71
CA TYR A 25 3.10 14.03 5.93
C TYR A 25 2.26 13.15 6.86
N ASN A 26 2.94 12.38 7.69
CA ASN A 26 2.26 11.57 8.67
C ASN A 26 2.34 12.25 10.03
N THR A 27 1.18 12.57 10.58
CA THR A 27 1.04 13.16 11.91
C THR A 27 0.60 12.16 12.96
N GLU A 28 0.21 10.94 12.56
CA GLU A 28 -0.30 9.91 13.46
C GLU A 28 0.62 8.69 13.48
N GLY A 29 0.91 8.16 14.66
CA GLY A 29 1.61 6.88 14.84
C GLY A 29 3.13 6.92 14.77
N ILE A 30 3.74 8.10 14.86
CA ILE A 30 5.20 8.24 14.96
C ILE A 30 5.75 8.01 16.38
N VAL A 31 4.88 7.68 17.31
CA VAL A 31 5.23 7.48 18.74
C VAL A 31 5.40 5.99 19.01
N CYS A 32 6.49 5.63 19.66
CA CYS A 32 6.76 4.26 20.08
C CYS A 32 5.70 3.76 21.07
N PRO A 33 5.02 2.64 20.80
CA PRO A 33 3.99 2.10 21.69
C PRO A 33 4.56 1.50 22.99
N LYS A 34 5.89 1.30 23.09
CA LYS A 34 6.54 0.78 24.30
C LYS A 34 7.00 1.87 25.26
N CYS A 35 7.54 2.97 24.76
CA CYS A 35 8.21 3.97 25.58
C CYS A 35 7.84 5.41 25.24
N GLU A 36 6.86 5.62 24.35
CA GLU A 36 6.30 6.92 23.96
C GLU A 36 7.30 7.91 23.32
N ASN A 37 8.52 7.47 23.02
CA ASN A 37 9.48 8.26 22.26
C ASN A 37 9.13 8.25 20.77
N ILE A 38 9.61 9.25 20.04
CA ILE A 38 9.42 9.37 18.58
C ILE A 38 10.16 8.25 17.88
N LEU A 39 9.47 7.56 16.95
CA LEU A 39 10.08 6.57 16.06
C LEU A 39 10.87 7.26 14.96
N GLN A 40 12.00 6.67 14.58
CA GLN A 40 12.72 7.02 13.37
C GLN A 40 12.33 6.08 12.23
N TYR A 41 12.12 6.63 11.04
CA TYR A 41 11.79 5.87 9.85
C TYR A 41 12.96 5.91 8.85
N HIS A 42 13.42 4.75 8.43
CA HIS A 42 14.29 4.60 7.27
C HIS A 42 13.48 4.67 5.97
N LEU A 43 12.27 4.15 6.02
CA LEU A 43 11.30 4.20 4.92
C LEU A 43 9.91 4.43 5.54
N ASN A 44 9.26 5.53 5.18
CA ASN A 44 7.85 5.75 5.48
C ASN A 44 7.07 5.67 4.17
N THR A 45 6.12 4.76 4.08
CA THR A 45 5.41 4.47 2.84
C THR A 45 3.96 4.89 2.86
N TYR A 46 3.26 4.60 3.94
CA TYR A 46 1.82 4.85 4.04
C TYR A 46 1.42 5.00 5.51
N ALA A 47 0.82 6.12 5.88
CA ALA A 47 0.48 6.43 7.27
C ALA A 47 1.70 6.19 8.19
N ASN A 48 1.59 5.30 9.16
CA ASN A 48 2.66 4.89 10.05
C ASN A 48 3.34 3.56 9.63
N LEU A 49 3.09 3.10 8.41
CA LEU A 49 3.70 1.89 7.87
C LEU A 49 5.04 2.21 7.22
N GLY A 50 5.99 1.33 7.41
CA GLY A 50 7.32 1.50 6.86
C GLY A 50 8.39 0.74 7.62
N ASP A 51 9.63 1.14 7.44
CA ASP A 51 10.78 0.64 8.18
C ASP A 51 11.11 1.63 9.29
N TYR A 52 10.84 1.24 10.53
CA TYR A 52 10.97 2.09 11.70
C TYR A 52 11.77 1.44 12.81
N VAL A 53 12.40 2.28 13.62
CA VAL A 53 13.13 1.91 14.84
C VAL A 53 12.91 2.94 15.92
N CYS A 54 12.85 2.49 17.16
CA CYS A 54 12.91 3.35 18.35
C CYS A 54 14.35 3.45 18.84
N LEU A 55 14.90 4.65 18.94
CA LEU A 55 16.25 4.83 19.47
C LEU A 55 16.34 4.74 20.99
N ASN A 56 15.21 4.75 21.71
CA ASN A 56 15.16 4.73 23.17
C ASN A 56 14.88 3.34 23.74
N CYS A 57 14.36 2.41 22.94
CA CYS A 57 14.13 1.02 23.34
C CYS A 57 14.31 0.08 22.13
N ASP A 58 14.09 -1.21 22.35
CA ASP A 58 14.26 -2.27 21.37
C ASP A 58 13.09 -2.40 20.36
N PHE A 59 12.13 -1.47 20.36
CA PHE A 59 10.99 -1.54 19.44
C PHE A 59 11.41 -1.15 18.03
N HIS A 60 11.20 -2.05 17.10
CA HIS A 60 11.50 -1.87 15.68
C HIS A 60 10.51 -2.64 14.80
N ARG A 61 10.54 -2.40 13.50
CA ARG A 61 9.78 -3.17 12.53
C ARG A 61 10.20 -4.64 12.60
N PRO A 62 9.23 -5.58 12.70
CA PRO A 62 9.55 -7.01 12.59
C PRO A 62 10.17 -7.34 11.23
N GLU A 63 10.94 -8.43 11.18
CA GLU A 63 11.39 -8.98 9.92
C GLU A 63 10.18 -9.38 9.06
N LEU A 64 10.22 -9.03 7.77
CA LEU A 64 9.13 -9.30 6.84
C LEU A 64 9.26 -10.69 6.25
N ASP A 65 8.16 -11.44 6.27
CA ASP A 65 8.02 -12.73 5.57
C ASP A 65 7.71 -12.52 4.09
N TYR A 66 6.95 -11.45 3.74
CA TYR A 66 6.58 -11.08 2.37
C TYR A 66 7.00 -9.64 2.10
N LYS A 67 7.83 -9.44 1.07
CA LYS A 67 8.49 -8.17 0.80
C LYS A 67 8.10 -7.61 -0.54
N LEU A 68 7.49 -6.43 -0.55
CA LEU A 68 7.42 -5.64 -1.77
C LEU A 68 8.77 -4.95 -1.96
N THR A 69 9.54 -5.42 -2.95
CA THR A 69 10.93 -5.00 -3.16
C THR A 69 11.07 -3.89 -4.19
N GLN A 70 10.08 -3.72 -5.08
CA GLN A 70 10.14 -2.70 -6.11
C GLN A 70 8.75 -2.21 -6.52
N LEU A 71 8.62 -0.89 -6.67
CA LEU A 71 7.51 -0.24 -7.37
C LEU A 71 7.95 0.06 -8.79
N THR A 72 7.40 -0.66 -9.78
CA THR A 72 7.81 -0.53 -11.18
C THR A 72 7.04 0.58 -11.87
N LYS A 73 5.73 0.70 -11.57
CA LYS A 73 4.86 1.73 -12.13
C LYS A 73 3.68 2.00 -11.20
N ILE A 74 3.37 3.27 -11.01
CA ILE A 74 2.16 3.72 -10.35
C ILE A 74 1.50 4.78 -11.22
N THR A 75 0.21 4.59 -11.49
CA THR A 75 -0.65 5.58 -12.13
C THR A 75 -1.92 5.77 -11.29
N ASN A 76 -2.80 6.64 -11.72
CA ASN A 76 -4.11 6.81 -11.10
C ASN A 76 -5.07 5.63 -11.36
N THR A 77 -4.76 4.71 -12.28
CA THR A 77 -5.65 3.60 -12.66
C THR A 77 -5.00 2.22 -12.61
N THR A 78 -3.68 2.14 -12.58
CA THR A 78 -2.95 0.87 -12.58
C THR A 78 -1.71 0.97 -11.70
N SER A 79 -1.27 -0.16 -11.16
CA SER A 79 0.00 -0.27 -10.44
C SER A 79 0.71 -1.57 -10.79
N GLU A 80 2.04 -1.48 -10.94
CA GLU A 80 2.92 -2.61 -11.23
C GLU A 80 4.05 -2.63 -10.20
N PHE A 81 4.32 -3.79 -9.62
CA PHE A 81 5.27 -3.94 -8.51
C PHE A 81 5.81 -5.35 -8.42
N ILE A 82 6.89 -5.53 -7.66
CA ILE A 82 7.56 -6.82 -7.43
C ILE A 82 7.45 -7.18 -5.95
N ILE A 83 6.95 -8.39 -5.66
CA ILE A 83 6.92 -9.01 -4.34
C ILE A 83 7.77 -10.27 -4.40
N ASP A 84 8.81 -10.36 -3.57
CA ASP A 84 9.73 -11.50 -3.46
C ASP A 84 10.22 -12.04 -4.83
N GLY A 85 10.54 -11.11 -5.74
CA GLY A 85 11.04 -11.42 -7.08
C GLY A 85 9.96 -11.76 -8.12
N GLN A 86 8.68 -11.79 -7.74
CA GLN A 86 7.55 -11.98 -8.64
C GLN A 86 6.92 -10.64 -9.03
N ASP A 87 6.72 -10.42 -10.33
CA ASP A 87 6.03 -9.25 -10.84
C ASP A 87 4.50 -9.38 -10.69
N TYR A 88 3.85 -8.32 -10.28
CA TYR A 88 2.40 -8.23 -10.15
C TYR A 88 1.88 -6.94 -10.77
N LYS A 89 0.64 -7.01 -11.26
CA LYS A 89 -0.10 -5.86 -11.80
C LYS A 89 -1.52 -5.87 -11.25
N ILE A 90 -2.00 -4.68 -10.88
CA ILE A 90 -3.39 -4.45 -10.49
C ILE A 90 -4.00 -3.33 -11.32
N ASN A 91 -5.30 -3.44 -11.62
CA ASN A 91 -6.06 -2.48 -12.42
C ASN A 91 -6.70 -1.38 -11.57
N VAL A 92 -5.98 -0.95 -10.55
CA VAL A 92 -6.31 0.17 -9.66
C VAL A 92 -5.04 0.93 -9.32
N GLY A 93 -5.15 2.25 -9.18
CA GLY A 93 -4.03 3.11 -8.84
C GLY A 93 -3.89 3.37 -7.34
N GLY A 94 -2.78 3.99 -6.98
CA GLY A 94 -2.53 4.48 -5.64
C GLY A 94 -1.87 3.47 -4.69
N LEU A 95 -1.04 4.01 -3.82
CA LEU A 95 -0.18 3.23 -2.93
C LEU A 95 -0.97 2.33 -1.97
N TYR A 96 -2.11 2.79 -1.46
CA TYR A 96 -2.96 2.01 -0.56
C TYR A 96 -3.51 0.73 -1.23
N ASN A 97 -3.76 0.76 -2.55
CA ASN A 97 -4.16 -0.43 -3.30
C ASN A 97 -3.02 -1.43 -3.48
N ILE A 98 -1.79 -0.94 -3.56
CA ILE A 98 -0.59 -1.80 -3.58
C ILE A 98 -0.44 -2.51 -2.22
N TYR A 99 -0.67 -1.83 -1.09
CA TYR A 99 -0.70 -2.48 0.22
C TYR A 99 -1.80 -3.54 0.33
N ASN A 100 -3.00 -3.25 -0.20
CA ASN A 100 -4.09 -4.24 -0.23
C ASN A 100 -3.71 -5.46 -1.08
N ALA A 101 -3.06 -5.24 -2.23
CA ALA A 101 -2.57 -6.32 -3.09
C ALA A 101 -1.47 -7.13 -2.40
N LEU A 102 -0.50 -6.47 -1.75
CA LEU A 102 0.55 -7.16 -0.98
C LEU A 102 -0.05 -8.04 0.12
N ALA A 103 -1.04 -7.54 0.86
CA ALA A 103 -1.77 -8.34 1.85
C ALA A 103 -2.47 -9.55 1.21
N ALA A 104 -3.12 -9.35 0.06
CA ALA A 104 -3.80 -10.43 -0.65
C ALA A 104 -2.82 -11.50 -1.17
N VAL A 105 -1.68 -11.10 -1.73
CA VAL A 105 -0.59 -12.01 -2.16
C VAL A 105 -0.09 -12.78 -0.95
N SER A 106 0.25 -12.11 0.14
CA SER A 106 0.79 -12.75 1.35
C SER A 106 -0.14 -13.81 1.92
N VAL A 107 -1.46 -13.53 1.96
CA VAL A 107 -2.46 -14.51 2.40
C VAL A 107 -2.60 -15.67 1.41
N ALA A 108 -2.65 -15.38 0.11
CA ALA A 108 -2.79 -16.41 -0.92
C ALA A 108 -1.60 -17.37 -0.92
N GLU A 109 -0.37 -16.85 -0.89
CA GLU A 109 0.84 -17.66 -0.82
C GLU A 109 0.95 -18.46 0.48
N PHE A 110 0.54 -17.88 1.61
CA PHE A 110 0.45 -18.59 2.88
C PHE A 110 -0.44 -19.84 2.78
N PHE A 111 -1.51 -19.79 2.00
CA PHE A 111 -2.39 -20.94 1.72
C PHE A 111 -1.94 -21.78 0.51
N GLY A 112 -0.75 -21.55 -0.03
CA GLY A 112 -0.16 -22.36 -1.10
C GLY A 112 -0.68 -22.04 -2.50
N VAL A 113 -1.32 -20.88 -2.70
CA VAL A 113 -1.70 -20.43 -4.04
C VAL A 113 -0.45 -19.97 -4.78
N VAL A 114 -0.23 -20.49 -5.97
CA VAL A 114 0.94 -20.17 -6.78
C VAL A 114 0.81 -18.78 -7.45
N PRO A 115 1.93 -18.09 -7.73
CA PRO A 115 1.93 -16.72 -8.27
C PRO A 115 1.10 -16.55 -9.54
N GLU A 116 1.09 -17.54 -10.44
CA GLU A 116 0.32 -17.51 -11.69
C GLU A 116 -1.19 -17.42 -11.45
N GLN A 117 -1.68 -18.13 -10.42
CA GLN A 117 -3.10 -18.08 -10.03
C GLN A 117 -3.46 -16.74 -9.39
N ILE A 118 -2.55 -16.17 -8.61
CA ILE A 118 -2.73 -14.85 -7.99
C ILE A 118 -2.78 -13.76 -9.09
N LYS A 119 -1.86 -13.79 -10.06
CA LYS A 119 -1.85 -12.90 -11.23
C LYS A 119 -3.17 -13.00 -12.01
N ALA A 120 -3.59 -14.22 -12.31
CA ALA A 120 -4.87 -14.44 -13.00
C ALA A 120 -6.09 -13.92 -12.18
N GLY A 121 -6.00 -13.95 -10.85
CA GLY A 121 -6.99 -13.35 -9.96
C GLY A 121 -7.03 -11.82 -10.09
N PHE A 122 -5.87 -11.17 -10.08
CA PHE A 122 -5.76 -9.72 -10.25
C PHE A 122 -6.25 -9.26 -11.63
N ASP A 123 -5.92 -9.98 -12.71
CA ASP A 123 -6.37 -9.67 -14.07
C ASP A 123 -7.90 -9.69 -14.20
N LYS A 124 -8.55 -10.60 -13.48
CA LYS A 124 -10.01 -10.72 -13.43
C LYS A 124 -10.68 -9.74 -12.46
N SER A 125 -9.90 -9.15 -11.56
CA SER A 125 -10.45 -8.25 -10.55
C SER A 125 -10.95 -6.97 -11.23
N ARG A 126 -12.13 -6.52 -10.78
CA ARG A 126 -12.71 -5.23 -11.17
C ARG A 126 -12.74 -4.32 -9.96
N ALA A 127 -12.71 -3.03 -10.21
CA ALA A 127 -12.90 -2.04 -9.15
C ALA A 127 -14.20 -2.35 -8.38
N VAL A 128 -14.09 -2.44 -7.06
CA VAL A 128 -15.24 -2.68 -6.19
C VAL A 128 -16.03 -1.38 -6.07
N PHE A 129 -17.35 -1.47 -6.04
CA PHE A 129 -18.28 -0.35 -5.89
C PHE A 129 -17.80 0.68 -4.84
N GLY A 130 -17.74 1.94 -5.25
CA GLY A 130 -17.29 3.06 -4.42
C GLY A 130 -15.79 3.13 -4.16
N ARG A 131 -14.97 2.20 -4.72
CA ARG A 131 -13.52 2.23 -4.59
C ARG A 131 -12.89 2.39 -5.96
N GLN A 132 -12.66 3.65 -6.36
CA GLN A 132 -12.09 4.01 -7.66
C GLN A 132 -12.96 3.53 -8.85
N GLU A 133 -14.25 3.73 -8.76
CA GLU A 133 -15.18 3.42 -9.84
C GLU A 133 -15.22 4.57 -10.84
N THR A 134 -14.98 4.28 -12.11
CA THR A 134 -14.99 5.28 -13.18
C THR A 134 -16.18 5.04 -14.12
N PHE A 135 -16.96 6.07 -14.36
CA PHE A 135 -18.11 6.07 -15.26
C PHE A 135 -18.13 7.32 -16.14
N LYS A 136 -18.88 7.26 -17.24
CA LYS A 136 -19.05 8.39 -18.15
C LYS A 136 -20.37 9.12 -17.90
N ILE A 137 -20.29 10.45 -17.88
CA ILE A 137 -21.47 11.35 -17.87
C ILE A 137 -21.31 12.26 -19.09
N GLY A 138 -22.05 11.98 -20.16
CA GLY A 138 -21.84 12.62 -21.45
C GLY A 138 -20.46 12.32 -22.00
N ASP A 139 -19.70 13.35 -22.31
CA ASP A 139 -18.30 13.30 -22.81
C ASP A 139 -17.24 13.29 -21.69
N LYS A 140 -17.66 13.43 -20.43
CA LYS A 140 -16.77 13.49 -19.27
C LYS A 140 -16.63 12.12 -18.59
N SER A 141 -15.43 11.83 -18.09
CA SER A 141 -15.18 10.72 -17.18
C SER A 141 -15.25 11.20 -15.73
N CYS A 142 -16.01 10.49 -14.91
CA CYS A 142 -16.14 10.76 -13.48
C CYS A 142 -15.61 9.55 -12.69
N THR A 143 -14.68 9.79 -11.78
CA THR A 143 -14.14 8.75 -10.89
C THR A 143 -14.60 8.99 -9.47
N LEU A 144 -15.25 7.99 -8.89
CA LEU A 144 -15.71 8.01 -7.51
C LEU A 144 -14.68 7.32 -6.60
N VAL A 145 -14.21 8.03 -5.58
CA VAL A 145 -13.26 7.50 -4.59
C VAL A 145 -13.84 7.67 -3.20
N LEU A 146 -13.96 6.56 -2.45
CA LEU A 146 -14.45 6.59 -1.07
C LEU A 146 -13.35 7.03 -0.12
N ILE A 147 -13.61 8.10 0.63
CA ILE A 147 -12.73 8.63 1.67
C ILE A 147 -13.43 8.49 3.02
N LYS A 148 -12.75 7.89 4.01
CA LYS A 148 -13.29 7.65 5.37
C LYS A 148 -12.53 8.37 6.48
N ASN A 149 -11.29 8.77 6.22
CA ASN A 149 -10.41 9.40 7.21
C ASN A 149 -9.37 10.30 6.53
N PRO A 150 -8.65 11.15 7.27
CA PRO A 150 -7.66 12.07 6.71
C PRO A 150 -6.56 11.39 5.90
N VAL A 151 -6.07 10.22 6.36
CA VAL A 151 -5.04 9.45 5.64
C VAL A 151 -5.56 8.99 4.29
N GLY A 152 -6.80 8.46 4.24
CA GLY A 152 -7.46 8.07 2.99
C GLY A 152 -7.68 9.25 2.04
N ALA A 153 -7.98 10.44 2.57
CA ALA A 153 -8.08 11.65 1.76
C ALA A 153 -6.75 12.02 1.11
N SER A 154 -5.66 12.04 1.89
CA SER A 154 -4.32 12.33 1.39
C SER A 154 -3.91 11.34 0.30
N GLN A 155 -4.15 10.05 0.52
CA GLN A 155 -3.83 9.01 -0.47
C GLN A 155 -4.66 9.12 -1.75
N ALA A 156 -5.95 9.49 -1.64
CA ALA A 156 -6.78 9.74 -2.81
C ALA A 156 -6.28 10.94 -3.62
N LEU A 157 -5.89 12.02 -2.96
CA LEU A 157 -5.32 13.20 -3.61
C LEU A 157 -3.96 12.89 -4.27
N ASP A 158 -3.08 12.15 -3.61
CA ASP A 158 -1.80 11.73 -4.18
C ASP A 158 -1.99 10.86 -5.41
N MET A 159 -2.96 9.93 -5.39
CA MET A 159 -3.32 9.12 -6.55
C MET A 159 -3.84 9.99 -7.72
N ILE A 160 -4.68 11.00 -7.43
CA ILE A 160 -5.22 11.89 -8.46
C ILE A 160 -4.12 12.72 -9.12
N LYS A 161 -3.11 13.16 -8.35
CA LYS A 161 -1.93 13.87 -8.89
C LYS A 161 -1.12 13.07 -9.91
N LEU A 162 -1.27 11.74 -9.92
CA LEU A 162 -0.63 10.87 -10.93
C LEU A 162 -1.37 10.87 -12.29
N ALA A 163 -2.47 11.61 -12.42
CA ALA A 163 -3.20 11.72 -13.69
C ALA A 163 -2.48 12.68 -14.65
N ASP A 164 -2.25 12.24 -15.89
CA ASP A 164 -1.61 13.03 -16.96
C ASP A 164 -2.59 13.98 -17.66
N TYR A 165 -3.76 14.25 -17.08
CA TYR A 165 -4.82 15.08 -17.66
C TYR A 165 -5.42 16.02 -16.60
N PRO A 166 -5.95 17.18 -17.02
CA PRO A 166 -6.62 18.10 -16.09
C PRO A 166 -7.88 17.46 -15.50
N PHE A 167 -8.09 17.69 -14.20
CA PHE A 167 -9.25 17.20 -13.46
C PHE A 167 -9.83 18.30 -12.58
N SER A 168 -11.07 18.11 -12.15
CA SER A 168 -11.75 18.93 -11.14
C SER A 168 -12.24 18.03 -10.02
N LEU A 169 -12.13 18.53 -8.78
CA LEU A 169 -12.65 17.88 -7.57
C LEU A 169 -14.03 18.43 -7.23
#